data_aa2e7cfe65af9ae498eda1f9a6318099
#
_entry.id   aa2e7cfe65af9ae498eda1f9a6318099
#
_cell.length_a   1.000
_cell.length_b   1.000
_cell.length_c   1.000
_cell.angle_alpha   90.00
_cell.angle_beta   90.00
_cell.angle_gamma   90.00
#
_symmetry.space_group_name_H-M   'P 1'
#
loop_
_entity.id
_entity.type
_entity.pdbx_description
1 polymer ?
#
loop_
_entity_poly.entity_id
_entity_poly.type
_entity_poly.pdbx_seq_one_letter_code
_entity_poly.pdbx_strand_id
1 'polypeptide(L)'
;MSRKKPVYQKKPFESNGSSSDTSSNIYMSMLTSPAFRDLSAQQATLYLFCKAQYYGEKKKPNNDQLCFTMNKSKWSGLYGLYDENNGRGFRRDMEALIEHGFVTCVECGAITRTKSIYRFSSEWQRWGTEAFVVLPSDMTLAMNRKRAKIK
;
A
#
# COMPACT_ATOMS: atom_id res chain seq x y z
N MET A 1 31.37 -23.98 -16.35
CA MET A 1 30.27 -23.33 -17.11
C MET A 1 29.21 -22.85 -16.11
N SER A 2 28.96 -21.56 -16.08
CA SER A 2 27.84 -21.06 -15.28
C SER A 2 26.52 -21.43 -15.96
N ARG A 3 25.64 -22.15 -15.26
CA ARG A 3 24.28 -22.40 -15.75
C ARG A 3 23.55 -21.07 -15.80
N LYS A 4 23.15 -20.60 -17.00
CA LYS A 4 22.27 -19.46 -17.15
C LYS A 4 20.97 -19.79 -16.41
N LYS A 5 20.57 -18.96 -15.44
CA LYS A 5 19.27 -19.10 -14.79
C LYS A 5 18.19 -19.00 -15.87
N PRO A 6 17.16 -19.89 -15.84
CA PRO A 6 16.06 -19.79 -16.79
C PRO A 6 15.39 -18.42 -16.66
N VAL A 7 15.22 -17.74 -17.80
CA VAL A 7 14.48 -16.48 -17.86
C VAL A 7 13.01 -16.79 -17.70
N TYR A 8 12.35 -16.18 -16.70
CA TYR A 8 10.91 -16.32 -16.51
C TYR A 8 10.17 -15.81 -17.73
N GLN A 9 9.33 -16.65 -18.30
CA GLN A 9 8.46 -16.27 -19.42
C GLN A 9 7.04 -16.05 -18.90
N LYS A 10 6.51 -14.86 -19.13
CA LYS A 10 5.13 -14.53 -18.77
C LYS A 10 4.15 -15.38 -19.56
N LYS A 11 3.10 -15.85 -18.89
CA LYS A 11 2.00 -16.52 -19.56
C LYS A 11 1.17 -15.52 -20.37
N PRO A 12 0.49 -15.92 -21.45
CA PRO A 12 -0.29 -14.98 -22.28
C PRO A 12 -1.33 -14.17 -21.52
N PHE A 13 -1.92 -14.73 -20.46
CA PHE A 13 -2.91 -14.04 -19.64
C PHE A 13 -2.30 -13.09 -18.57
N GLU A 14 -0.98 -13.16 -18.38
CA GLU A 14 -0.28 -12.36 -17.36
C GLU A 14 0.26 -11.03 -17.89
N SER A 15 0.22 -10.83 -19.20
CA SER A 15 0.86 -9.68 -19.83
C SER A 15 0.16 -9.32 -21.15
N ASN A 16 0.23 -8.04 -21.51
CA ASN A 16 -0.16 -7.55 -22.84
C ASN A 16 0.92 -7.80 -23.91
N GLY A 17 2.00 -8.50 -23.57
CA GLY A 17 3.14 -8.77 -24.44
C GLY A 17 4.19 -7.66 -24.52
N SER A 18 3.98 -6.52 -23.84
CA SER A 18 4.97 -5.44 -23.80
C SER A 18 6.10 -5.76 -22.84
N SER A 19 7.35 -5.49 -23.25
CA SER A 19 8.53 -5.63 -22.39
C SER A 19 8.58 -4.59 -21.27
N SER A 20 7.81 -3.49 -21.40
CA SER A 20 7.71 -2.44 -20.39
C SER A 20 6.59 -2.70 -19.36
N ASP A 21 5.83 -3.77 -19.55
CA ASP A 21 4.77 -4.14 -18.61
C ASP A 21 5.37 -4.60 -17.28
N THR A 22 4.88 -4.05 -16.18
CA THR A 22 5.34 -4.37 -14.83
C THR A 22 4.40 -5.34 -14.14
N SER A 23 4.93 -6.11 -13.20
CA SER A 23 4.16 -7.07 -12.43
C SER A 23 4.38 -6.89 -10.94
N SER A 24 3.45 -7.42 -10.14
CA SER A 24 3.56 -7.44 -8.68
C SER A 24 3.45 -8.87 -8.18
N ASN A 25 4.31 -9.26 -7.24
CA ASN A 25 4.29 -10.59 -6.66
C ASN A 25 3.13 -10.73 -5.66
N ILE A 26 2.42 -11.84 -5.77
CA ILE A 26 1.36 -12.23 -4.84
C ILE A 26 1.76 -13.57 -4.23
N TYR A 27 1.98 -13.61 -2.92
CA TYR A 27 2.41 -14.80 -2.21
C TYR A 27 1.24 -15.46 -1.49
N MET A 28 1.16 -16.77 -1.57
CA MET A 28 0.11 -17.55 -0.93
C MET A 28 0.10 -17.37 0.60
N SER A 29 1.27 -17.23 1.21
CA SER A 29 1.39 -16.97 2.65
C SER A 29 0.69 -15.69 3.10
N MET A 30 0.70 -14.66 2.25
CA MET A 30 -0.03 -13.42 2.51
C MET A 30 -1.53 -13.60 2.30
N LEU A 31 -1.93 -14.19 1.18
CA LEU A 31 -3.35 -14.39 0.85
C LEU A 31 -4.09 -15.24 1.89
N THR A 32 -3.40 -16.20 2.49
CA THR A 32 -3.97 -17.09 3.50
C THR A 32 -3.76 -16.60 4.94
N SER A 33 -3.09 -15.46 5.12
CA SER A 33 -2.86 -14.89 6.46
C SER A 33 -4.17 -14.44 7.12
N PRO A 34 -4.27 -14.48 8.46
CA PRO A 34 -5.42 -13.96 9.18
C PRO A 34 -5.72 -12.50 8.84
N ALA A 35 -4.68 -11.66 8.72
CA ALA A 35 -4.82 -10.24 8.39
C ALA A 35 -5.46 -10.03 7.02
N PHE A 36 -4.99 -10.73 6.00
CA PHE A 36 -5.54 -10.57 4.64
C PHE A 36 -6.97 -11.10 4.54
N ARG A 37 -7.26 -12.22 5.20
CA ARG A 37 -8.60 -12.82 5.22
C ARG A 37 -9.63 -11.96 5.92
N ASP A 38 -9.22 -11.09 6.83
CA ASP A 38 -10.11 -10.14 7.53
C ASP A 38 -10.40 -8.87 6.71
N LEU A 39 -9.66 -8.62 5.65
CA LEU A 39 -9.91 -7.49 4.75
C LEU A 39 -11.18 -7.72 3.92
N SER A 40 -11.91 -6.62 3.64
CA SER A 40 -12.96 -6.66 2.62
C SER A 40 -12.34 -6.82 1.22
N ALA A 41 -13.14 -7.22 0.24
CA ALA A 41 -12.68 -7.35 -1.15
C ALA A 41 -12.12 -6.02 -1.68
N GLN A 42 -12.74 -4.88 -1.34
CA GLN A 42 -12.28 -3.56 -1.76
C GLN A 42 -10.94 -3.20 -1.09
N GLN A 43 -10.76 -3.50 0.18
CA GLN A 43 -9.53 -3.28 0.92
C GLN A 43 -8.39 -4.12 0.36
N ALA A 44 -8.65 -5.39 0.09
CA ALA A 44 -7.69 -6.29 -0.55
C ALA A 44 -7.28 -5.78 -1.94
N THR A 45 -8.25 -5.35 -2.74
CA THR A 45 -7.99 -4.75 -4.06
C THR A 45 -7.12 -3.50 -3.94
N LEU A 46 -7.43 -2.59 -3.01
CA LEU A 46 -6.60 -1.40 -2.76
C LEU A 46 -5.16 -1.80 -2.44
N TYR A 47 -4.96 -2.81 -1.60
CA TYR A 47 -3.61 -3.26 -1.26
C TYR A 47 -2.83 -3.77 -2.47
N LEU A 48 -3.46 -4.49 -3.39
CA LEU A 48 -2.81 -4.94 -4.63
C LEU A 48 -2.31 -3.75 -5.47
N PHE A 49 -3.11 -2.69 -5.58
CA PHE A 49 -2.69 -1.47 -6.28
C PHE A 49 -1.59 -0.71 -5.52
N CYS A 50 -1.59 -0.74 -4.19
CA CYS A 50 -0.47 -0.21 -3.41
C CYS A 50 0.82 -0.99 -3.72
N LYS A 51 0.78 -2.32 -3.74
CA LYS A 51 1.94 -3.15 -4.10
C LYS A 51 2.48 -2.84 -5.49
N ALA A 52 1.61 -2.52 -6.43
CA ALA A 52 2.01 -2.14 -7.79
C ALA A 52 2.93 -0.89 -7.80
N GLN A 53 2.82 -0.01 -6.81
CA GLN A 53 3.70 1.16 -6.70
C GLN A 53 5.15 0.77 -6.47
N TYR A 54 5.41 -0.30 -5.72
CA TYR A 54 6.77 -0.78 -5.47
C TYR A 54 7.49 -1.16 -6.76
N TYR A 55 6.79 -1.82 -7.67
CA TYR A 55 7.36 -2.33 -8.91
C TYR A 55 7.29 -1.35 -10.07
N GLY A 56 6.30 -0.44 -10.05
CA GLY A 56 6.01 0.46 -11.15
C GLY A 56 6.71 1.82 -11.09
N GLU A 57 7.04 2.31 -9.90
CA GLU A 57 7.67 3.61 -9.73
C GLU A 57 9.19 3.51 -9.55
N LYS A 58 9.96 4.20 -10.41
CA LYS A 58 11.43 4.23 -10.32
C LYS A 58 11.91 5.17 -9.22
N LYS A 59 11.25 6.33 -9.07
CA LYS A 59 11.58 7.33 -8.06
C LYS A 59 10.64 7.18 -6.85
N LYS A 60 11.21 6.89 -5.69
CA LYS A 60 10.44 6.68 -4.46
C LYS A 60 10.43 7.92 -3.57
N PRO A 61 9.29 8.19 -2.86
CA PRO A 61 9.27 9.21 -1.83
C PRO A 61 10.38 8.97 -0.78
N ASN A 62 11.01 10.04 -0.31
CA ASN A 62 12.08 9.99 0.70
C ASN A 62 13.29 9.11 0.30
N ASN A 63 13.47 8.79 -0.98
CA ASN A 63 14.48 7.83 -1.45
C ASN A 63 14.40 6.46 -0.74
N ASP A 64 13.23 6.10 -0.23
CA ASP A 64 12.96 4.82 0.44
C ASP A 64 12.19 3.90 -0.51
N GLN A 65 12.75 2.73 -0.80
CA GLN A 65 12.15 1.74 -1.69
C GLN A 65 10.77 1.26 -1.22
N LEU A 66 10.51 1.30 0.07
CA LEU A 66 9.25 0.85 0.66
C LEU A 66 8.19 1.95 0.72
N CYS A 67 8.55 3.21 0.45
CA CYS A 67 7.60 4.32 0.45
C CYS A 67 6.89 4.47 -0.89
N PHE A 68 5.65 4.91 -0.81
CA PHE A 68 4.82 5.18 -1.99
C PHE A 68 3.75 6.23 -1.67
N THR A 69 3.16 6.77 -2.73
CA THR A 69 1.99 7.64 -2.64
C THR A 69 0.77 6.96 -3.27
N MET A 70 -0.41 7.23 -2.72
CA MET A 70 -1.69 6.78 -3.28
C MET A 70 -2.68 7.94 -3.21
N ASN A 71 -2.42 8.96 -4.03
CA ASN A 71 -3.24 10.16 -4.08
C ASN A 71 -4.46 10.00 -5.00
N LYS A 72 -5.34 11.00 -5.00
CA LYS A 72 -6.60 11.01 -5.76
C LYS A 72 -6.41 10.75 -7.26
N SER A 73 -5.34 11.28 -7.85
CA SER A 73 -5.05 11.04 -9.27
C SER A 73 -4.78 9.57 -9.57
N LYS A 74 -4.31 8.82 -8.57
CA LYS A 74 -4.10 7.37 -8.67
C LYS A 74 -5.36 6.59 -8.34
N TRP A 75 -5.93 6.77 -7.12
CA TRP A 75 -7.03 5.91 -6.70
C TRP A 75 -8.35 6.19 -7.43
N SER A 76 -8.55 7.40 -7.97
CA SER A 76 -9.70 7.74 -8.81
C SER A 76 -9.33 7.83 -10.29
N GLY A 77 -8.39 8.70 -10.63
CA GLY A 77 -8.07 9.01 -12.04
C GLY A 77 -7.46 7.84 -12.79
N LEU A 78 -6.39 7.26 -12.27
CA LEU A 78 -5.64 6.20 -12.97
C LEU A 78 -6.27 4.82 -12.79
N TYR A 79 -6.65 4.46 -11.56
CA TYR A 79 -7.09 3.11 -11.23
C TYR A 79 -8.61 2.94 -11.14
N GLY A 80 -9.36 4.04 -11.02
CA GLY A 80 -10.82 3.97 -10.92
C GLY A 80 -11.33 3.16 -9.74
N LEU A 81 -10.59 3.09 -8.64
CA LEU A 81 -10.96 2.31 -7.45
C LEU A 81 -12.08 2.97 -6.66
N TYR A 82 -12.12 4.29 -6.66
CA TYR A 82 -13.10 5.10 -5.94
C TYR A 82 -13.54 6.24 -6.85
N ASP A 83 -14.80 6.67 -6.68
CA ASP A 83 -15.27 7.91 -7.28
C ASP A 83 -14.44 9.10 -6.75
N GLU A 84 -14.24 10.11 -7.58
CA GLU A 84 -13.44 11.30 -7.22
C GLU A 84 -13.96 12.02 -5.97
N ASN A 85 -15.26 11.90 -5.68
CA ASN A 85 -15.91 12.47 -4.50
C ASN A 85 -15.90 11.54 -3.30
N ASN A 86 -15.42 10.29 -3.43
CA ASN A 86 -15.41 9.29 -2.38
C ASN A 86 -14.06 9.16 -1.68
N GLY A 87 -13.48 10.28 -1.26
CA GLY A 87 -12.25 10.28 -0.45
C GLY A 87 -12.43 9.63 0.92
N ARG A 88 -13.64 9.61 1.45
CA ARG A 88 -13.96 8.91 2.72
C ARG A 88 -13.80 7.40 2.58
N GLY A 89 -14.29 6.81 1.49
CA GLY A 89 -14.13 5.39 1.21
C GLY A 89 -12.67 4.99 1.09
N PHE A 90 -11.89 5.77 0.34
CA PHE A 90 -10.45 5.56 0.23
C PHE A 90 -9.75 5.61 1.60
N ARG A 91 -10.01 6.65 2.40
CA ARG A 91 -9.37 6.79 3.73
C ARG A 91 -9.76 5.67 4.67
N ARG A 92 -11.03 5.28 4.69
CA ARG A 92 -11.52 4.14 5.50
C ARG A 92 -10.77 2.86 5.14
N ASP A 93 -10.64 2.58 3.86
CA ASP A 93 -9.99 1.35 3.39
C ASP A 93 -8.46 1.39 3.59
N MET A 94 -7.83 2.56 3.42
CA MET A 94 -6.42 2.73 3.75
C MET A 94 -6.16 2.56 5.26
N GLU A 95 -7.03 3.12 6.11
CA GLU A 95 -6.97 2.91 7.57
C GLU A 95 -7.06 1.42 7.93
N ALA A 96 -7.93 0.67 7.25
CA ALA A 96 -8.03 -0.76 7.46
C ALA A 96 -6.74 -1.50 7.12
N LEU A 97 -6.06 -1.11 6.04
CA LEU A 97 -4.75 -1.68 5.68
C LEU A 97 -3.69 -1.37 6.74
N ILE A 98 -3.73 -0.17 7.32
CA ILE A 98 -2.82 0.23 8.41
C ILE A 98 -3.12 -0.56 9.69
N GLU A 99 -4.38 -0.68 10.06
CA GLU A 99 -4.82 -1.45 11.23
C GLU A 99 -4.46 -2.93 11.14
N HIS A 100 -4.40 -3.47 9.93
CA HIS A 100 -4.00 -4.86 9.69
C HIS A 100 -2.49 -5.04 9.49
N GLY A 101 -1.72 -3.97 9.52
CA GLY A 101 -0.26 -4.03 9.47
C GLY A 101 0.36 -4.17 8.09
N PHE A 102 -0.39 -3.88 7.02
CA PHE A 102 0.13 -3.96 5.64
C PHE A 102 0.92 -2.73 5.24
N VAL A 103 0.48 -1.56 5.70
CA VAL A 103 1.13 -0.28 5.41
C VAL A 103 1.09 0.60 6.65
N THR A 104 1.96 1.61 6.69
CA THR A 104 1.92 2.66 7.70
C THR A 104 1.95 4.03 7.02
N CYS A 105 1.39 5.06 7.66
CA CYS A 105 1.51 6.43 7.21
C CYS A 105 2.80 7.03 7.75
N VAL A 106 3.67 7.51 6.87
CA VAL A 106 4.92 8.18 7.22
C VAL A 106 4.72 9.69 7.31
N GLU A 107 4.01 10.26 6.32
CA GLU A 107 3.67 11.68 6.29
C GLU A 107 2.19 11.86 5.96
N CYS A 108 1.49 12.63 6.79
CA CYS A 108 0.10 12.96 6.55
C CYS A 108 0.00 14.19 5.64
N GLY A 109 -0.56 14.01 4.44
CA GLY A 109 -0.69 15.07 3.45
C GLY A 109 -1.57 16.24 3.91
N ALA A 110 -2.54 15.99 4.78
CA ALA A 110 -3.36 17.05 5.37
C ALA A 110 -2.55 17.98 6.28
N ILE A 111 -1.45 17.51 6.86
CA ILE A 111 -0.56 18.29 7.70
C ILE A 111 0.43 19.08 6.86
N THR A 112 1.05 18.43 5.89
CA THR A 112 2.13 18.99 5.06
C THR A 112 1.61 19.76 3.85
N ARG A 113 0.32 19.69 3.57
CA ARG A 113 -0.33 20.22 2.35
C ARG A 113 0.26 19.64 1.07
N THR A 114 0.75 18.43 1.16
CA THR A 114 1.32 17.65 0.05
C THR A 114 0.62 16.29 -0.01
N LYS A 115 1.14 15.38 -0.82
CA LYS A 115 0.63 14.02 -0.86
C LYS A 115 1.01 13.27 0.41
N SER A 116 0.08 12.47 0.95
CA SER A 116 0.42 11.53 2.02
C SER A 116 1.41 10.50 1.52
N ILE A 117 2.40 10.17 2.35
CA ILE A 117 3.41 9.16 2.05
C ILE A 117 3.16 7.97 2.96
N TYR A 118 3.03 6.80 2.34
CA TYR A 118 2.85 5.51 3.00
C TYR A 118 4.11 4.67 2.85
N ARG A 119 4.27 3.68 3.71
CA ARG A 119 5.39 2.74 3.68
C ARG A 119 4.87 1.33 3.89
N PHE A 120 5.37 0.37 3.11
CA PHE A 120 5.04 -1.04 3.30
C PHE A 120 5.55 -1.55 4.63
N SER A 121 4.77 -2.42 5.26
CA SER A 121 5.09 -3.03 6.54
C SER A 121 4.88 -4.54 6.46
N SER A 122 5.65 -5.28 7.24
CA SER A 122 5.48 -6.72 7.43
C SER A 122 4.71 -7.05 8.72
N GLU A 123 4.18 -6.05 9.41
CA GLU A 123 3.49 -6.23 10.70
C GLU A 123 2.23 -7.09 10.57
N TRP A 124 1.63 -7.16 9.38
CA TRP A 124 0.50 -8.04 9.07
C TRP A 124 0.75 -9.50 9.44
N GLN A 125 2.01 -9.95 9.44
CA GLN A 125 2.38 -11.33 9.82
C GLN A 125 2.10 -11.62 11.28
N ARG A 126 2.03 -10.60 12.14
CA ARG A 126 1.76 -10.71 13.58
C ARG A 126 0.33 -10.28 13.95
N TRP A 127 -0.46 -9.85 12.97
CA TRP A 127 -1.83 -9.41 13.24
C TRP A 127 -2.65 -10.50 13.91
N GLY A 128 -3.39 -10.12 14.96
CA GLY A 128 -4.16 -11.05 15.78
C GLY A 128 -3.34 -11.75 16.87
N THR A 129 -2.07 -11.40 17.05
CA THR A 129 -1.21 -11.91 18.13
C THR A 129 -0.84 -10.79 19.08
N GLU A 130 -0.31 -11.16 20.26
CA GLU A 130 0.18 -10.18 21.25
C GLU A 130 1.41 -9.40 20.78
N ALA A 131 2.16 -9.95 19.83
CA ALA A 131 3.34 -9.32 19.27
C ALA A 131 3.02 -8.20 18.24
N PHE A 132 1.76 -8.07 17.82
CA PHE A 132 1.34 -7.06 16.85
C PHE A 132 1.51 -5.65 17.38
N VAL A 133 2.16 -4.78 16.60
CA VAL A 133 2.36 -3.37 16.91
C VAL A 133 1.42 -2.53 16.06
N VAL A 134 0.60 -1.67 16.71
CA VAL A 134 -0.28 -0.73 16.02
C VAL A 134 0.55 0.33 15.31
N LEU A 135 0.34 0.46 14.00
CA LEU A 135 1.08 1.38 13.14
C LEU A 135 0.43 2.77 13.11
N PRO A 136 1.22 3.85 12.94
CA PRO A 136 0.68 5.19 12.77
C PRO A 136 -0.18 5.31 11.51
N SER A 137 -1.30 6.01 11.66
CA SER A 137 -2.21 6.36 10.56
C SER A 137 -2.25 7.86 10.33
N ASP A 138 -2.88 8.30 9.23
CA ASP A 138 -3.15 9.70 8.96
C ASP A 138 -3.86 10.38 10.14
N MET A 139 -4.86 9.71 10.71
CA MET A 139 -5.62 10.25 11.85
C MET A 139 -4.76 10.40 13.09
N THR A 140 -3.96 9.39 13.43
CA THR A 140 -3.09 9.45 14.61
C THR A 140 -2.02 10.54 14.48
N LEU A 141 -1.43 10.71 13.31
CA LEU A 141 -0.46 11.77 13.04
C LEU A 141 -1.10 13.16 13.14
N ALA A 142 -2.28 13.34 12.59
CA ALA A 142 -3.03 14.60 12.67
C ALA A 142 -3.41 14.94 14.12
N MET A 143 -3.86 13.97 14.91
CA MET A 143 -4.21 14.15 16.32
C MET A 143 -2.99 14.49 17.17
N ASN A 144 -1.87 13.83 16.95
CA ASN A 144 -0.62 14.10 17.67
C ASN A 144 -0.14 15.53 17.43
N ARG A 145 -0.28 16.02 16.20
CA ARG A 145 0.08 17.43 15.89
C ARG A 145 -0.84 18.43 16.59
N LYS A 146 -2.15 18.15 16.63
CA LYS A 146 -3.07 19.02 17.38
C LYS A 146 -2.71 19.08 18.86
N ARG A 147 -2.39 17.96 19.48
CA ARG A 147 -1.95 17.89 20.88
C ARG A 147 -0.66 18.67 21.12
N ALA A 148 0.30 18.60 20.22
CA ALA A 148 1.55 19.32 20.31
C ALA A 148 1.37 20.85 20.22
N LYS A 149 0.34 21.33 19.50
CA LYS A 149 0.02 22.77 19.40
C LYS A 149 -0.67 23.34 20.64
N ILE A 150 -1.27 22.49 21.46
CA ILE A 150 -1.98 22.89 22.69
C ILE A 150 -1.02 23.01 23.88
N LYS A 151 0.16 22.45 23.79
CA LYS A 151 1.24 22.64 24.77
C LYS A 151 2.00 23.92 24.44
#